data_61986d2042d791eafecb9da07ea3b48e
#
_entry.id   61986d2042d791eafecb9da07ea3b48e
#
_cell.length_a   1.000
_cell.length_b   1.000
_cell.length_c   1.000
_cell.angle_alpha   90.00
_cell.angle_beta   90.00
_cell.angle_gamma   90.00
#
_symmetry.space_group_name_H-M   'P 1'
#
loop_
_entity.id
_entity.type
_entity.pdbx_description
1 polymer ?
#
loop_
_entity_poly.entity_id
_entity_poly.type
_entity_poly.pdbx_seq_one_letter_code
_entity_poly.pdbx_strand_id
1 'polypeptide(L)'
;MKTEREPLFRAPWPVVALLGVILAAFAMQSFIGVDAVANGLGFSARSLADRRVAPLLTSLFLHGGWAHVLVNSAFILAFGTPVARRFGLDGAGAAGFFGFYLVCGVLSNLGYAAAHPTGEAVVVGASGAASGLMAAASRLMTRGPGLAPFASQPVISMAGAWLAVNLVLALAGRLGLNGLTPGSGGAPVAWEAHLAGYAAGLVLFGPLLALMRRA
;
A
#
# COMPACT_ATOMS: atom_id res chain seq x y z
N MET A 1 -11.40 29.95 -23.57
CA MET A 1 -10.82 28.97 -22.61
C MET A 1 -11.03 27.59 -23.21
N LYS A 2 -9.98 26.94 -23.74
CA LYS A 2 -10.05 25.53 -24.12
C LYS A 2 -10.07 24.71 -22.82
N THR A 3 -11.19 24.09 -22.48
CA THR A 3 -11.24 23.06 -21.46
C THR A 3 -10.48 21.86 -22.00
N GLU A 4 -9.20 21.79 -21.71
CA GLU A 4 -8.46 20.56 -21.94
C GLU A 4 -9.08 19.49 -21.04
N ARG A 5 -9.87 18.59 -21.64
CA ARG A 5 -10.34 17.38 -20.97
C ARG A 5 -9.10 16.60 -20.62
N GLU A 6 -8.73 16.56 -19.34
CA GLU A 6 -7.71 15.61 -18.88
C GLU A 6 -8.17 14.21 -19.26
N PRO A 7 -7.39 13.47 -20.07
CA PRO A 7 -7.77 12.11 -20.41
C PRO A 7 -7.78 11.26 -19.13
N LEU A 8 -8.89 10.58 -18.86
CA LEU A 8 -9.11 9.68 -17.72
C LEU A 8 -8.04 8.58 -17.55
N PHE A 9 -7.13 8.41 -18.51
CA PHE A 9 -6.16 7.32 -18.60
C PHE A 9 -4.69 7.77 -18.71
N ARG A 10 -4.31 8.94 -18.21
CA ARG A 10 -2.88 9.29 -18.11
C ARG A 10 -2.33 9.00 -16.71
N ALA A 11 -2.23 7.73 -16.37
CA ALA A 11 -1.48 7.35 -15.17
C ALA A 11 0.00 7.76 -15.34
N PRO A 12 0.62 8.38 -14.33
CA PRO A 12 2.04 8.71 -14.35
C PRO A 12 2.89 7.46 -14.55
N TRP A 13 3.99 7.59 -15.33
CA TRP A 13 4.85 6.45 -15.61
C TRP A 13 5.38 5.70 -14.36
N PRO A 14 5.69 6.37 -13.21
CA PRO A 14 6.11 5.63 -12.01
C PRO A 14 5.03 4.69 -11.48
N VAL A 15 3.75 5.10 -11.56
CA VAL A 15 2.63 4.25 -11.17
C VAL A 15 2.50 3.06 -12.12
N VAL A 16 2.56 3.31 -13.44
CA VAL A 16 2.49 2.24 -14.44
C VAL A 16 3.65 1.26 -14.28
N ALA A 17 4.86 1.76 -14.03
CA ALA A 17 6.04 0.93 -13.78
C ALA A 17 5.87 0.06 -12.53
N LEU A 18 5.38 0.65 -11.41
CA LEU A 18 5.10 -0.10 -10.18
C LEU A 18 4.07 -1.21 -10.42
N LEU A 19 2.98 -0.88 -11.10
CA LEU A 19 1.95 -1.87 -11.46
C LEU A 19 2.51 -2.98 -12.35
N GLY A 20 3.33 -2.62 -13.34
CA GLY A 20 4.01 -3.58 -14.20
C GLY A 20 4.87 -4.57 -13.42
N VAL A 21 5.66 -4.06 -12.46
CA VAL A 21 6.49 -4.89 -11.56
C VAL A 21 5.64 -5.82 -10.70
N ILE A 22 4.56 -5.29 -10.09
CA ILE A 22 3.67 -6.07 -9.23
C ILE A 22 2.96 -7.18 -10.04
N LEU A 23 2.43 -6.86 -11.21
CA LEU A 23 1.74 -7.82 -12.06
C LEU A 23 2.70 -8.89 -12.61
N ALA A 24 3.92 -8.49 -13.02
CA ALA A 24 4.94 -9.42 -13.48
C ALA A 24 5.41 -10.35 -12.34
N ALA A 25 5.63 -9.80 -11.13
CA ALA A 25 5.98 -10.60 -9.95
C ALA A 25 4.88 -11.62 -9.62
N PHE A 26 3.60 -11.21 -9.67
CA PHE A 26 2.50 -12.14 -9.40
C PHE A 26 2.32 -13.18 -10.53
N ALA A 27 2.52 -12.81 -11.78
CA ALA A 27 2.50 -13.77 -12.89
C ALA A 27 3.60 -14.84 -12.70
N MET A 28 4.82 -14.44 -12.34
CA MET A 28 5.91 -15.35 -12.00
C MET A 28 5.57 -16.22 -10.78
N GLN A 29 5.02 -15.63 -9.72
CA GLN A 29 4.55 -16.32 -8.52
C GLN A 29 3.50 -17.38 -8.87
N SER A 30 2.54 -17.04 -9.72
CA SER A 30 1.49 -17.97 -10.18
C SER A 30 2.05 -19.14 -10.97
N PHE A 31 3.12 -18.93 -11.75
CA PHE A 31 3.78 -19.98 -12.52
C PHE A 31 4.58 -20.92 -11.64
N ILE A 32 5.27 -20.42 -10.61
CA ILE A 32 6.08 -21.24 -9.67
C ILE A 32 5.19 -21.97 -8.66
N GLY A 33 4.11 -21.32 -8.22
CA GLY A 33 3.20 -21.78 -7.19
C GLY A 33 2.99 -20.72 -6.12
N VAL A 34 1.76 -20.23 -6.00
CA VAL A 34 1.41 -19.08 -5.15
C VAL A 34 1.84 -19.31 -3.70
N ASP A 35 1.47 -20.45 -3.12
CA ASP A 35 1.75 -20.74 -1.71
C ASP A 35 3.23 -21.02 -1.45
N ALA A 36 3.91 -21.70 -2.36
CA ALA A 36 5.33 -21.99 -2.23
C ALA A 36 6.17 -20.69 -2.17
N VAL A 37 5.89 -19.75 -3.07
CA VAL A 37 6.57 -18.45 -3.11
C VAL A 37 6.17 -17.58 -1.92
N ALA A 38 4.88 -17.56 -1.53
CA ALA A 38 4.41 -16.82 -0.37
C ALA A 38 5.09 -17.30 0.92
N ASN A 39 5.20 -18.61 1.14
CA ASN A 39 5.88 -19.17 2.31
C ASN A 39 7.38 -18.89 2.35
N GLY A 40 8.04 -18.79 1.17
CA GLY A 40 9.47 -18.50 1.08
C GLY A 40 9.83 -17.02 1.23
N LEU A 41 9.05 -16.13 0.60
CA LEU A 41 9.37 -14.71 0.43
C LEU A 41 8.35 -13.76 1.08
N GLY A 42 7.22 -14.27 1.59
CA GLY A 42 6.23 -13.50 2.34
C GLY A 42 6.73 -13.13 3.73
N PHE A 43 6.10 -12.12 4.32
CA PHE A 43 6.47 -11.61 5.63
C PHE A 43 5.70 -12.32 6.75
N SER A 44 6.38 -12.59 7.86
CA SER A 44 5.76 -12.93 9.14
C SER A 44 6.55 -12.30 10.28
N ALA A 45 5.95 -12.12 11.45
CA ALA A 45 6.68 -11.62 12.61
C ALA A 45 7.84 -12.58 12.99
N ARG A 46 7.63 -13.88 12.80
CA ARG A 46 8.67 -14.89 12.97
C ARG A 46 9.89 -14.66 12.08
N SER A 47 9.71 -14.18 10.84
CA SER A 47 10.83 -13.89 9.95
C SER A 47 11.78 -12.82 10.50
N LEU A 48 11.27 -11.83 11.26
CA LEU A 48 12.12 -10.85 11.95
C LEU A 48 12.89 -11.48 13.12
N ALA A 49 12.24 -12.33 13.91
CA ALA A 49 12.89 -13.05 15.00
C ALA A 49 14.05 -13.94 14.47
N ASP A 50 13.89 -14.50 13.29
CA ASP A 50 14.90 -15.31 12.59
C ASP A 50 15.89 -14.45 11.79
N ARG A 51 15.90 -13.12 12.00
CA ARG A 51 16.75 -12.12 11.32
C ARG A 51 16.62 -12.10 9.78
N ARG A 52 15.53 -12.58 9.25
CA ARG A 52 15.20 -12.53 7.83
C ARG A 52 14.48 -11.21 7.53
N VAL A 53 15.22 -10.22 7.00
CA VAL A 53 14.69 -8.87 6.73
C VAL A 53 14.19 -8.71 5.29
N ALA A 54 14.62 -9.53 4.35
CA ALA A 54 14.18 -9.47 2.95
C ALA A 54 12.63 -9.56 2.80
N PRO A 55 11.90 -10.39 3.59
CA PRO A 55 10.45 -10.44 3.56
C PRO A 55 9.73 -9.12 3.84
N LEU A 56 10.36 -8.18 4.55
CA LEU A 56 9.80 -6.83 4.73
C LEU A 56 9.54 -6.11 3.39
N LEU A 57 10.34 -6.41 2.37
CA LEU A 57 10.24 -5.81 1.04
C LEU A 57 9.60 -6.78 0.02
N THR A 58 10.01 -8.04 0.00
CA THR A 58 9.56 -8.99 -1.03
C THR A 58 8.05 -9.26 -0.93
N SER A 59 7.50 -9.31 0.29
CA SER A 59 6.06 -9.50 0.50
C SER A 59 5.18 -8.44 -0.17
N LEU A 60 5.70 -7.22 -0.40
CA LEU A 60 4.95 -6.13 -1.02
C LEU A 60 4.62 -6.39 -2.50
N PHE A 61 5.31 -7.34 -3.12
CA PHE A 61 5.15 -7.69 -4.53
C PHE A 61 4.46 -9.04 -4.73
N LEU A 62 4.20 -9.77 -3.64
CA LEU A 62 3.52 -11.06 -3.66
C LEU A 62 2.03 -10.90 -3.37
N HIS A 63 1.20 -11.80 -3.91
CA HIS A 63 -0.25 -11.76 -3.71
C HIS A 63 -0.84 -13.16 -3.57
N GLY A 64 -1.97 -13.26 -2.86
CA GLY A 64 -2.66 -14.52 -2.64
C GLY A 64 -3.54 -14.99 -3.80
N GLY A 65 -3.71 -14.16 -4.86
CA GLY A 65 -4.53 -14.50 -6.02
C GLY A 65 -4.79 -13.30 -6.92
N TRP A 66 -5.38 -13.57 -8.12
CA TRP A 66 -5.66 -12.54 -9.12
C TRP A 66 -6.57 -11.43 -8.60
N ALA A 67 -7.62 -11.75 -7.86
CA ALA A 67 -8.50 -10.72 -7.29
C ALA A 67 -7.72 -9.81 -6.33
N HIS A 68 -6.80 -10.34 -5.52
CA HIS A 68 -5.97 -9.59 -4.60
C HIS A 68 -5.05 -8.60 -5.33
N VAL A 69 -4.30 -9.07 -6.34
CA VAL A 69 -3.40 -8.19 -7.09
C VAL A 69 -4.15 -7.12 -7.87
N LEU A 70 -5.32 -7.43 -8.42
CA LEU A 70 -6.13 -6.47 -9.17
C LEU A 70 -6.72 -5.39 -8.27
N VAL A 71 -7.23 -5.75 -7.09
CA VAL A 71 -7.71 -4.77 -6.10
C VAL A 71 -6.58 -3.86 -5.64
N ASN A 72 -5.41 -4.41 -5.29
CA ASN A 72 -4.24 -3.60 -4.92
C ASN A 72 -3.79 -2.68 -6.07
N SER A 73 -3.80 -3.18 -7.30
CA SER A 73 -3.46 -2.39 -8.48
C SER A 73 -4.43 -1.23 -8.69
N ALA A 74 -5.73 -1.44 -8.48
CA ALA A 74 -6.73 -0.38 -8.55
C ALA A 74 -6.49 0.70 -7.48
N PHE A 75 -6.17 0.32 -6.25
CA PHE A 75 -5.84 1.26 -5.17
C PHE A 75 -4.55 2.05 -5.49
N ILE A 76 -3.49 1.37 -5.94
CA ILE A 76 -2.24 2.04 -6.33
C ILE A 76 -2.48 2.99 -7.50
N LEU A 77 -3.29 2.61 -8.48
CA LEU A 77 -3.64 3.48 -9.62
C LEU A 77 -4.40 4.73 -9.14
N ALA A 78 -5.41 4.54 -8.30
CA ALA A 78 -6.26 5.63 -7.82
C ALA A 78 -5.50 6.61 -6.91
N PHE A 79 -4.80 6.10 -5.91
CA PHE A 79 -4.16 6.91 -4.87
C PHE A 79 -2.69 7.22 -5.16
N GLY A 80 -1.99 6.34 -5.85
CA GLY A 80 -0.62 6.56 -6.27
C GLY A 80 -0.47 7.64 -7.34
N THR A 81 -1.46 7.79 -8.22
CA THR A 81 -1.44 8.79 -9.29
C THR A 81 -1.25 10.22 -8.78
N PRO A 82 -2.08 10.76 -7.87
CA PRO A 82 -1.87 12.11 -7.34
C PRO A 82 -0.57 12.21 -6.52
N VAL A 83 -0.17 11.15 -5.83
CA VAL A 83 1.07 11.12 -5.03
C VAL A 83 2.30 11.17 -5.93
N ALA A 84 2.37 10.36 -7.00
CA ALA A 84 3.46 10.38 -7.95
C ALA A 84 3.61 11.75 -8.64
N ARG A 85 2.50 12.35 -9.07
CA ARG A 85 2.51 13.71 -9.64
C ARG A 85 3.03 14.76 -8.65
N ARG A 86 2.74 14.58 -7.37
CA ARG A 86 3.17 15.51 -6.32
C ARG A 86 4.66 15.42 -6.01
N PHE A 87 5.25 14.21 -6.10
CA PHE A 87 6.70 14.01 -6.01
C PHE A 87 7.43 14.57 -7.24
N GLY A 88 6.84 14.47 -8.42
CA GLY A 88 7.44 14.79 -9.72
C GLY A 88 7.59 13.55 -10.59
N LEU A 89 7.70 13.74 -11.91
CA LEU A 89 7.80 12.65 -12.89
C LEU A 89 9.20 12.51 -13.48
N ASP A 90 10.15 13.32 -13.03
CA ASP A 90 11.57 13.18 -13.29
C ASP A 90 12.18 12.02 -12.45
N GLY A 91 13.45 11.74 -12.64
CA GLY A 91 14.15 10.66 -11.96
C GLY A 91 14.13 10.81 -10.44
N ALA A 92 14.31 12.01 -9.90
CA ALA A 92 14.29 12.29 -8.48
C ALA A 92 12.88 12.11 -7.90
N GLY A 93 11.86 12.68 -8.56
CA GLY A 93 10.47 12.53 -8.15
C GLY A 93 10.00 11.08 -8.17
N ALA A 94 10.37 10.33 -9.21
CA ALA A 94 10.07 8.90 -9.28
C ALA A 94 10.76 8.11 -8.15
N ALA A 95 12.03 8.39 -7.86
CA ALA A 95 12.74 7.77 -6.74
C ALA A 95 12.04 8.06 -5.40
N GLY A 96 11.57 9.30 -5.21
CA GLY A 96 10.77 9.69 -4.04
C GLY A 96 9.45 8.93 -3.93
N PHE A 97 8.73 8.76 -5.03
CA PHE A 97 7.49 7.99 -5.07
C PHE A 97 7.73 6.51 -4.71
N PHE A 98 8.72 5.86 -5.34
CA PHE A 98 9.05 4.47 -5.03
C PHE A 98 9.56 4.31 -3.60
N GLY A 99 10.44 5.20 -3.13
CA GLY A 99 10.94 5.21 -1.76
C GLY A 99 9.80 5.35 -0.75
N PHE A 100 8.85 6.27 -1.01
CA PHE A 100 7.67 6.46 -0.17
C PHE A 100 6.80 5.19 -0.13
N TYR A 101 6.53 4.56 -1.29
CA TYR A 101 5.80 3.30 -1.38
C TYR A 101 6.48 2.20 -0.53
N LEU A 102 7.78 2.00 -0.69
CA LEU A 102 8.54 0.98 0.03
C LEU A 102 8.57 1.24 1.53
N VAL A 103 8.80 2.49 1.95
CA VAL A 103 8.80 2.86 3.38
C VAL A 103 7.43 2.62 4.01
N CYS A 104 6.34 3.01 3.36
CA CYS A 104 5.00 2.72 3.88
C CYS A 104 4.75 1.21 3.98
N GLY A 105 5.21 0.41 3.01
CA GLY A 105 5.08 -1.03 3.04
C GLY A 105 5.90 -1.70 4.14
N VAL A 106 7.14 -1.28 4.34
CA VAL A 106 8.00 -1.77 5.44
C VAL A 106 7.37 -1.44 6.80
N LEU A 107 6.94 -0.20 7.00
CA LEU A 107 6.30 0.21 8.26
C LEU A 107 4.96 -0.48 8.49
N SER A 108 4.23 -0.81 7.43
CA SER A 108 3.04 -1.65 7.46
C SER A 108 3.35 -3.04 8.03
N ASN A 109 4.37 -3.71 7.49
CA ASN A 109 4.81 -5.02 7.96
C ASN A 109 5.33 -4.97 9.41
N LEU A 110 6.09 -3.94 9.78
CA LEU A 110 6.55 -3.73 11.15
C LEU A 110 5.38 -3.49 12.11
N GLY A 111 4.36 -2.74 11.70
CA GLY A 111 3.13 -2.54 12.48
C GLY A 111 2.36 -3.84 12.69
N TYR A 112 2.28 -4.69 11.66
CA TYR A 112 1.72 -6.03 11.79
C TYR A 112 2.52 -6.88 12.79
N ALA A 113 3.85 -6.90 12.69
CA ALA A 113 4.69 -7.64 13.62
C ALA A 113 4.54 -7.15 15.07
N ALA A 114 4.39 -5.84 15.28
CA ALA A 114 4.16 -5.28 16.61
C ALA A 114 2.82 -5.73 17.22
N ALA A 115 1.78 -5.92 16.39
CA ALA A 115 0.49 -6.46 16.81
C ALA A 115 0.51 -7.98 17.04
N HIS A 116 1.41 -8.70 16.37
CA HIS A 116 1.52 -10.15 16.39
C HIS A 116 2.97 -10.62 16.63
N PRO A 117 3.60 -10.31 17.76
CA PRO A 117 5.04 -10.49 17.97
C PRO A 117 5.53 -11.95 17.86
N THR A 118 4.66 -12.91 18.05
CA THR A 118 4.93 -14.36 17.89
C THR A 118 4.24 -14.96 16.68
N GLY A 119 3.66 -14.13 15.80
CA GLY A 119 2.83 -14.57 14.68
C GLY A 119 3.66 -15.27 13.59
N GLU A 120 3.21 -16.46 13.20
CA GLU A 120 3.77 -17.25 12.10
C GLU A 120 2.99 -17.05 10.79
N ALA A 121 1.82 -16.42 10.85
CA ALA A 121 1.00 -16.18 9.67
C ALA A 121 1.75 -15.32 8.65
N VAL A 122 1.76 -15.80 7.42
CA VAL A 122 2.44 -15.15 6.30
C VAL A 122 1.55 -14.06 5.72
N VAL A 123 2.09 -12.85 5.64
CA VAL A 123 1.45 -11.68 5.04
C VAL A 123 2.09 -11.40 3.69
N VAL A 124 1.26 -11.19 2.69
CA VAL A 124 1.65 -10.79 1.33
C VAL A 124 0.69 -9.72 0.82
N GLY A 125 1.16 -8.85 -0.04
CA GLY A 125 0.36 -7.85 -0.72
C GLY A 125 0.91 -6.44 -0.63
N ALA A 126 0.60 -5.66 -1.66
CA ALA A 126 0.91 -4.23 -1.75
C ALA A 126 0.01 -3.36 -0.87
N SER A 127 -0.99 -3.93 -0.20
CA SER A 127 -2.11 -3.20 0.41
C SER A 127 -1.70 -2.26 1.54
N GLY A 128 -0.69 -2.64 2.34
CA GLY A 128 -0.15 -1.75 3.37
C GLY A 128 0.51 -0.51 2.79
N ALA A 129 1.32 -0.66 1.75
CA ALA A 129 1.91 0.47 1.01
C ALA A 129 0.83 1.30 0.29
N ALA A 130 -0.16 0.65 -0.32
CA ALA A 130 -1.30 1.31 -0.96
C ALA A 130 -2.14 2.12 0.04
N SER A 131 -2.29 1.63 1.28
CA SER A 131 -2.90 2.38 2.38
C SER A 131 -2.14 3.67 2.70
N GLY A 132 -0.80 3.61 2.65
CA GLY A 132 0.05 4.79 2.78
C GLY A 132 -0.13 5.79 1.64
N LEU A 133 -0.25 5.31 0.40
CA LEU A 133 -0.57 6.16 -0.76
C LEU A 133 -1.95 6.82 -0.61
N MET A 134 -2.94 6.09 -0.10
CA MET A 134 -4.29 6.62 0.15
C MET A 134 -4.26 7.73 1.20
N ALA A 135 -3.53 7.54 2.30
CA ALA A 135 -3.34 8.56 3.31
C ALA A 135 -2.67 9.82 2.75
N ALA A 136 -1.60 9.65 1.97
CA ALA A 136 -0.92 10.76 1.29
C ALA A 136 -1.86 11.49 0.31
N ALA A 137 -2.65 10.75 -0.46
CA ALA A 137 -3.62 11.32 -1.40
C ALA A 137 -4.68 12.17 -0.68
N SER A 138 -5.16 11.76 0.51
CA SER A 138 -6.09 12.57 1.31
C SER A 138 -5.51 13.94 1.68
N ARG A 139 -4.19 14.01 1.93
CA ARG A 139 -3.46 15.26 2.21
C ARG A 139 -3.34 16.17 0.99
N LEU A 140 -3.58 15.66 -0.22
CA LEU A 140 -3.59 16.43 -1.47
C LEU A 140 -4.98 16.99 -1.81
N MET A 141 -6.03 16.57 -1.10
CA MET A 141 -7.40 17.05 -1.28
C MET A 141 -7.59 18.43 -0.62
N THR A 142 -6.93 19.44 -1.19
CA THR A 142 -7.01 20.83 -0.73
C THR A 142 -7.15 21.76 -1.92
N ARG A 143 -7.71 22.97 -1.70
CA ARG A 143 -7.82 24.02 -2.73
C ARG A 143 -6.53 24.81 -2.94
N GLY A 144 -5.54 24.67 -2.03
CA GLY A 144 -4.28 25.40 -2.06
C GLY A 144 -3.10 24.53 -2.51
N PRO A 145 -1.91 25.12 -2.71
CA PRO A 145 -0.71 24.41 -3.15
C PRO A 145 -0.06 23.55 -2.06
N GLY A 146 -0.50 23.70 -0.81
CA GLY A 146 0.03 22.98 0.35
C GLY A 146 -0.56 21.57 0.52
N LEU A 147 -0.32 21.00 1.69
CA LEU A 147 -0.96 19.76 2.14
C LEU A 147 -2.14 20.11 3.06
N ALA A 148 -3.25 19.40 2.90
CA ALA A 148 -4.40 19.53 3.79
C ALA A 148 -3.96 19.25 5.25
N PRO A 149 -4.40 20.04 6.23
CA PRO A 149 -4.15 19.77 7.65
C PRO A 149 -4.67 18.40 8.07
N PHE A 150 -4.06 17.80 9.09
CA PHE A 150 -4.49 16.48 9.61
C PHE A 150 -5.97 16.48 10.05
N ALA A 151 -6.44 17.60 10.64
CA ALA A 151 -7.81 17.77 11.09
C ALA A 151 -8.77 18.27 10.00
N SER A 152 -8.36 18.27 8.72
CA SER A 152 -9.25 18.68 7.64
C SER A 152 -10.27 17.60 7.29
N GLN A 153 -11.44 18.03 6.80
CA GLN A 153 -12.54 17.13 6.43
C GLN A 153 -12.09 15.99 5.49
N PRO A 154 -11.33 16.21 4.40
CA PRO A 154 -10.91 15.13 3.50
C PRO A 154 -10.07 14.08 4.21
N VAL A 155 -9.14 14.52 5.07
CA VAL A 155 -8.24 13.62 5.80
C VAL A 155 -9.01 12.79 6.82
N ILE A 156 -9.88 13.44 7.63
CA ILE A 156 -10.70 12.75 8.63
C ILE A 156 -11.68 11.77 7.97
N SER A 157 -12.35 12.19 6.90
CA SER A 157 -13.31 11.33 6.19
C SER A 157 -12.63 10.12 5.58
N MET A 158 -11.46 10.28 4.94
CA MET A 158 -10.71 9.18 4.36
C MET A 158 -10.21 8.21 5.44
N ALA A 159 -9.67 8.75 6.55
CA ALA A 159 -9.22 7.94 7.68
C ALA A 159 -10.38 7.17 8.31
N GLY A 160 -11.52 7.82 8.54
CA GLY A 160 -12.73 7.19 9.09
C GLY A 160 -13.29 6.09 8.18
N ALA A 161 -13.38 6.36 6.88
CA ALA A 161 -13.83 5.36 5.90
C ALA A 161 -12.87 4.16 5.85
N TRP A 162 -11.55 4.40 5.84
CA TRP A 162 -10.57 3.31 5.83
C TRP A 162 -10.57 2.51 7.13
N LEU A 163 -10.71 3.16 8.27
CA LEU A 163 -10.89 2.48 9.55
C LEU A 163 -12.14 1.60 9.55
N ALA A 164 -13.27 2.11 9.06
CA ALA A 164 -14.52 1.35 8.99
C ALA A 164 -14.38 0.10 8.12
N VAL A 165 -13.74 0.22 6.94
CA VAL A 165 -13.43 -0.94 6.07
C VAL A 165 -12.60 -1.97 6.82
N ASN A 166 -11.53 -1.54 7.51
CA ASN A 166 -10.64 -2.45 8.22
C ASN A 166 -11.33 -3.10 9.44
N LEU A 167 -12.24 -2.40 10.12
CA LEU A 167 -13.06 -3.01 11.19
C LEU A 167 -13.99 -4.10 10.64
N VAL A 168 -14.59 -3.87 9.47
CA VAL A 168 -15.41 -4.90 8.80
C VAL A 168 -14.56 -6.10 8.43
N LEU A 169 -13.35 -5.91 7.88
CA LEU A 169 -12.43 -6.99 7.55
C LEU A 169 -11.99 -7.77 8.80
N ALA A 170 -11.67 -7.06 9.90
CA ALA A 170 -11.32 -7.67 11.17
C ALA A 170 -12.47 -8.52 11.73
N LEU A 171 -13.69 -8.01 11.67
CA LEU A 171 -14.90 -8.73 12.11
C LEU A 171 -15.17 -9.97 11.24
N ALA A 172 -15.08 -9.80 9.91
CA ALA A 172 -15.22 -10.92 8.98
C ALA A 172 -14.21 -12.04 9.27
N GLY A 173 -12.96 -11.65 9.55
CA GLY A 173 -11.90 -12.59 9.96
C GLY A 173 -12.28 -13.38 11.23
N ARG A 174 -12.77 -12.68 12.26
CA ARG A 174 -13.19 -13.30 13.52
C ARG A 174 -14.40 -14.22 13.40
N LEU A 175 -15.29 -13.92 12.46
CA LEU A 175 -16.49 -14.73 12.20
C LEU A 175 -16.26 -15.87 11.22
N GLY A 176 -15.01 -16.06 10.74
CA GLY A 176 -14.70 -17.09 9.75
C GLY A 176 -15.22 -16.81 8.34
N LEU A 177 -15.63 -15.56 8.06
CA LEU A 177 -16.19 -15.12 6.78
C LEU A 177 -15.11 -14.67 5.77
N ASN A 178 -13.88 -15.15 5.93
CA ASN A 178 -12.73 -14.76 5.09
C ASN A 178 -12.97 -15.02 3.60
N GLY A 179 -13.75 -16.04 3.25
CA GLY A 179 -14.11 -16.36 1.87
C GLY A 179 -14.88 -15.25 1.15
N LEU A 180 -15.48 -14.30 1.88
CA LEU A 180 -16.17 -13.13 1.31
C LEU A 180 -15.21 -12.00 0.96
N THR A 181 -13.94 -12.08 1.39
CA THR A 181 -12.93 -11.06 1.09
C THR A 181 -12.26 -11.37 -0.24
N PRO A 182 -12.43 -10.54 -1.28
CA PRO A 182 -11.86 -10.82 -2.60
C PRO A 182 -10.33 -11.00 -2.53
N GLY A 183 -9.85 -12.15 -2.99
CA GLY A 183 -8.43 -12.44 -3.11
C GLY A 183 -7.71 -12.85 -1.82
N SER A 184 -8.43 -13.02 -0.70
CA SER A 184 -7.82 -13.52 0.55
C SER A 184 -7.48 -15.02 0.49
N GLY A 185 -8.02 -15.74 -0.50
CA GLY A 185 -7.87 -17.22 -0.54
C GLY A 185 -8.45 -17.93 0.69
N GLY A 186 -9.35 -17.27 1.43
CA GLY A 186 -9.88 -17.76 2.70
C GLY A 186 -9.02 -17.40 3.92
N ALA A 187 -7.86 -16.74 3.75
CA ALA A 187 -7.05 -16.27 4.86
C ALA A 187 -7.62 -14.95 5.44
N PRO A 188 -7.44 -14.70 6.75
CA PRO A 188 -7.75 -13.41 7.35
C PRO A 188 -6.92 -12.29 6.71
N VAL A 189 -7.53 -11.12 6.51
CA VAL A 189 -6.81 -9.94 6.04
C VAL A 189 -6.01 -9.33 7.18
N ALA A 190 -4.76 -8.99 6.94
CA ALA A 190 -3.86 -8.32 7.89
C ALA A 190 -4.24 -6.82 7.99
N TRP A 191 -5.39 -6.53 8.60
CA TRP A 191 -5.93 -5.18 8.71
C TRP A 191 -5.04 -4.26 9.54
N GLU A 192 -4.28 -4.79 10.49
CA GLU A 192 -3.29 -4.06 11.29
C GLU A 192 -2.18 -3.48 10.40
N ALA A 193 -1.73 -4.26 9.42
CA ALA A 193 -0.78 -3.80 8.41
C ALA A 193 -1.34 -2.62 7.60
N HIS A 194 -2.63 -2.66 7.25
CA HIS A 194 -3.28 -1.57 6.53
C HIS A 194 -3.30 -0.28 7.35
N LEU A 195 -3.67 -0.36 8.63
CA LEU A 195 -3.72 0.81 9.51
C LEU A 195 -2.32 1.39 9.76
N ALA A 196 -1.32 0.52 9.98
CA ALA A 196 0.06 0.95 10.16
C ALA A 196 0.62 1.64 8.89
N GLY A 197 0.36 1.06 7.70
CA GLY A 197 0.74 1.67 6.43
C GLY A 197 0.04 3.01 6.18
N TYR A 198 -1.25 3.12 6.50
CA TYR A 198 -2.00 4.36 6.43
C TYR A 198 -1.40 5.44 7.34
N ALA A 199 -1.14 5.12 8.60
CA ALA A 199 -0.53 6.03 9.56
C ALA A 199 0.86 6.51 9.10
N ALA A 200 1.70 5.57 8.62
CA ALA A 200 3.00 5.90 8.04
C ALA A 200 2.89 6.90 6.89
N GLY A 201 1.99 6.64 5.93
CA GLY A 201 1.77 7.52 4.78
C GLY A 201 1.26 8.90 5.19
N LEU A 202 0.33 8.95 6.15
CA LEU A 202 -0.23 10.19 6.66
C LEU A 202 0.84 11.11 7.27
N VAL A 203 1.74 10.53 8.06
CA VAL A 203 2.76 11.27 8.81
C VAL A 203 3.98 11.60 7.94
N LEU A 204 4.47 10.63 7.14
CA LEU A 204 5.75 10.75 6.44
C LEU A 204 5.66 11.51 5.12
N PHE A 205 4.48 11.65 4.52
CA PHE A 205 4.35 12.28 3.20
C PHE A 205 4.88 13.71 3.16
N GLY A 206 4.51 14.55 4.13
CA GLY A 206 4.97 15.94 4.21
C GLY A 206 6.49 16.07 4.38
N PRO A 207 7.08 15.44 5.40
CA PRO A 207 8.53 15.45 5.61
C PRO A 207 9.33 14.96 4.40
N LEU A 208 8.94 13.85 3.76
CA LEU A 208 9.65 13.32 2.60
C LEU A 208 9.57 14.25 1.40
N LEU A 209 8.41 14.87 1.14
CA LEU A 209 8.29 15.91 0.11
C LEU A 209 9.19 17.12 0.39
N ALA A 210 9.28 17.53 1.66
CA ALA A 210 10.11 18.67 2.04
C ALA A 210 11.61 18.36 1.87
N LEU A 211 12.02 17.13 2.18
CA LEU A 211 13.40 16.68 2.00
C LEU A 211 13.81 16.72 0.52
N MET A 212 12.95 16.20 -0.36
CA MET A 212 13.24 16.12 -1.80
C MET A 212 13.27 17.49 -2.51
N ARG A 213 12.61 18.51 -1.95
CA ARG A 213 12.66 19.87 -2.50
C ARG A 213 13.93 20.63 -2.12
N ARG A 214 14.73 20.12 -1.19
CA ARG A 214 15.98 20.70 -0.72
C ARG A 214 17.21 20.06 -1.38
N ALA A 215 17.04 18.89 -1.97
CA ALA A 215 18.07 18.16 -2.70
C ALA A 215 18.06 18.54 -4.20
#